data_a5334435ee3fae8d0e508a10b83e0fb2
#
_entry.id   a5334435ee3fae8d0e508a10b83e0fb2
#
_cell.length_a   1.000
_cell.length_b   1.000
_cell.length_c   1.000
_cell.angle_alpha   90.00
_cell.angle_beta   90.00
_cell.angle_gamma   90.00
#
_symmetry.space_group_name_H-M   'P 1'
#
loop_
_entity.id
_entity.type
_entity.pdbx_description
1 polymer ?
#
loop_
_entity_poly.entity_id
_entity_poly.type
_entity_poly.pdbx_seq_one_letter_code
_entity_poly.pdbx_strand_id
1 'polypeptide(L)' 'MSDFTALVTKDDRVLVTREGRTVAVLSGPPAERLARGLSSAADDDARQLLLARATGNYKRGNER' A
#
# COMPACT_ATOMS: atom_id res chain seq x y z
N MET A 1 -6.78 -6.46 14.06
CA MET A 1 -6.51 -5.22 13.52
C MET A 1 -5.28 -5.15 12.70
N SER A 2 -5.38 -4.53 11.59
CA SER A 2 -4.27 -4.43 10.68
C SER A 2 -3.56 -3.12 10.86
N ASP A 3 -2.27 -3.20 11.02
CA ASP A 3 -1.47 -2.00 11.14
C ASP A 3 -0.54 -1.92 9.97
N PHE A 4 -1.09 -1.51 8.85
CA PHE A 4 -0.26 -1.31 7.67
C PHE A 4 0.42 0.03 7.73
N THR A 5 1.64 0.07 7.23
CA THR A 5 2.39 1.30 7.12
C THR A 5 2.87 1.42 5.68
N ALA A 6 2.85 2.61 5.16
CA ALA A 6 3.30 2.85 3.79
C ALA A 6 4.44 3.83 3.80
N LEU A 7 5.46 3.51 3.01
CA LEU A 7 6.60 4.38 2.83
C LEU A 7 6.76 4.67 1.35
N VAL A 8 6.72 5.94 0.99
CA VAL A 8 6.92 6.35 -0.39
C VAL A 8 8.37 6.75 -0.56
N THR A 9 9.06 6.06 -1.45
CA THR A 9 10.46 6.31 -1.68
C THR A 9 10.66 7.35 -2.78
N LYS A 10 11.88 7.79 -2.93
CA LYS A 10 12.22 8.76 -3.96
C LYS A 10 12.08 8.18 -5.37
N ASP A 11 12.15 6.88 -5.46
CA ASP A 11 12.07 6.21 -6.76
C ASP A 11 10.63 5.96 -7.18
N ASP A 12 9.69 6.64 -6.54
CA ASP A 12 8.28 6.46 -6.85
C ASP A 12 7.80 5.05 -6.55
N ARG A 13 8.34 4.48 -5.50
CA ARG A 13 7.89 3.18 -5.02
C ARG A 13 7.16 3.36 -3.71
N VAL A 14 6.23 2.46 -3.48
CA VAL A 14 5.51 2.43 -2.21
C VAL A 14 5.77 1.09 -1.56
N LEU A 15 6.34 1.14 -0.38
CA LEU A 15 6.60 -0.05 0.40
C LEU A 15 5.52 -0.17 1.46
N VAL A 16 4.78 -1.27 1.40
CA VAL A 16 3.73 -1.50 2.40
C VAL A 16 4.25 -2.50 3.40
N THR A 17 4.26 -2.10 4.65
CA THR A 17 4.76 -2.97 5.70
C THR A 17 3.66 -3.25 6.70
N ARG A 18 3.79 -4.36 7.38
CA ARG A 18 2.87 -4.74 8.44
C ARG A 18 3.66 -5.48 9.48
N GLU A 19 3.58 -4.97 10.72
CA GLU A 19 4.29 -5.58 11.85
C GLU A 19 5.79 -5.70 11.55
N GLY A 20 6.35 -4.68 10.96
CA GLY A 20 7.77 -4.66 10.69
C GLY A 20 8.22 -5.43 9.47
N ARG A 21 7.29 -6.01 8.75
CA ARG A 21 7.63 -6.78 7.55
C ARG A 21 7.08 -6.12 6.31
N THR A 22 7.86 -6.13 5.26
CA THR A 22 7.39 -5.64 3.98
C THR A 22 6.48 -6.70 3.36
N VAL A 23 5.23 -6.36 3.17
CA VAL A 23 4.26 -7.29 2.60
C VAL A 23 3.94 -6.99 1.15
N ALA A 24 4.31 -5.81 0.67
CA ALA A 24 4.08 -5.48 -0.74
C ALA A 24 5.00 -4.35 -1.13
N VAL A 25 5.42 -4.38 -2.39
CA VAL A 25 6.21 -3.31 -2.97
C VAL A 25 5.56 -2.96 -4.29
N LEU A 26 5.17 -1.69 -4.43
CA LEU A 26 4.56 -1.23 -5.66
C LEU A 26 5.47 -0.23 -6.32
N SER A 27 5.40 -0.19 -7.64
CA SER A 27 6.15 0.80 -8.41
C SER A 27 5.33 1.15 -9.64
N GLY A 28 5.66 2.29 -10.24
CA GLY A 28 4.96 2.73 -11.44
C GLY A 28 3.54 3.20 -11.14
N PRO A 29 2.62 3.02 -12.09
CA PRO A 29 1.25 3.52 -11.93
C PRO A 29 0.53 3.05 -10.68
N PRO A 30 0.62 1.77 -10.29
CA PRO A 30 -0.05 1.35 -9.06
C PRO A 30 0.47 2.08 -7.83
N ALA A 31 1.78 2.33 -7.78
CA ALA A 31 2.36 3.03 -6.65
C ALA A 31 1.86 4.47 -6.60
N GLU A 32 1.77 5.10 -7.75
CA GLU A 32 1.28 6.47 -7.82
C GLU A 32 -0.16 6.57 -7.35
N ARG A 33 -0.97 5.63 -7.77
CA ARG A 33 -2.37 5.62 -7.37
C ARG A 33 -2.51 5.45 -5.87
N LEU A 34 -1.73 4.55 -5.33
CA LEU A 34 -1.79 4.31 -3.89
C LEU A 34 -1.32 5.54 -3.13
N ALA A 35 -0.23 6.15 -3.58
CA ALA A 35 0.28 7.34 -2.92
C ALA A 35 -0.75 8.45 -2.93
N ARG A 36 -1.42 8.64 -4.05
CA ARG A 36 -2.47 9.65 -4.15
C ARG A 36 -3.63 9.36 -3.21
N GLY A 37 -4.04 8.10 -3.19
CA GLY A 37 -5.13 7.70 -2.31
C GLY A 37 -4.79 7.95 -0.86
N LEU A 38 -3.56 7.61 -0.49
CA LEU A 38 -3.13 7.82 0.89
C LEU A 38 -3.11 9.31 1.25
N SER A 39 -2.70 10.12 0.31
CA SER A 39 -2.66 11.56 0.50
C SER A 39 -4.06 12.14 0.67
N SER A 40 -5.03 11.55 -0.01
CA SER A 40 -6.41 12.02 0.03
C SER A 40 -7.23 11.37 1.12
N ALA A 41 -6.70 10.36 1.77
CA ALA A 41 -7.47 9.64 2.78
C ALA A 41 -7.83 10.56 3.94
N ALA A 42 -9.08 10.50 4.33
CA ALA A 42 -9.58 11.40 5.35
C ALA A 42 -9.07 11.03 6.74
N ASP A 43 -8.89 9.76 6.99
CA ASP A 43 -8.45 9.32 8.30
C ASP A 43 -7.66 8.02 8.17
N ASP A 44 -7.26 7.51 9.31
CA ASP A 44 -6.42 6.32 9.34
C ASP A 44 -7.16 5.09 8.83
N ASP A 45 -8.45 5.00 9.12
CA ASP A 45 -9.24 3.87 8.64
C ASP A 45 -9.24 3.80 7.12
N ALA A 46 -9.38 4.95 6.48
CA ALA A 46 -9.36 4.98 5.03
C ALA A 46 -8.00 4.56 4.49
N ARG A 47 -6.93 4.99 5.15
CA ARG A 47 -5.59 4.61 4.74
C ARG A 47 -5.37 3.11 4.90
N GLN A 48 -5.80 2.57 6.01
CA GLN A 48 -5.65 1.13 6.25
C GLN A 48 -6.40 0.32 5.21
N LEU A 49 -7.57 0.79 4.84
CA LEU A 49 -8.35 0.10 3.83
C LEU A 49 -7.63 0.09 2.49
N LEU A 50 -7.06 1.23 2.11
CA LEU A 50 -6.31 1.32 0.86
C LEU A 50 -5.12 0.36 0.87
N LEU A 51 -4.40 0.31 1.98
CA LEU A 51 -3.24 -0.55 2.07
C LEU A 51 -3.63 -2.01 2.06
N ALA A 52 -4.73 -2.34 2.73
CA ALA A 52 -5.20 -3.72 2.74
C ALA A 52 -5.60 -4.16 1.34
N ARG A 53 -6.25 -3.28 0.59
CA ARG A 53 -6.64 -3.60 -0.78
C ARG A 53 -5.45 -3.79 -1.67
N ALA A 54 -4.46 -2.93 -1.51
CA ALA A 54 -3.28 -3.01 -2.33
C ALA A 54 -2.56 -4.34 -2.13
N THR A 55 -2.42 -4.76 -0.88
CA THR A 55 -1.74 -6.03 -0.61
C THR A 55 -2.60 -7.22 -1.05
N GLY A 56 -3.90 -7.12 -0.86
CA GLY A 56 -4.79 -8.19 -1.27
C GLY A 56 -4.79 -8.39 -2.77
N ASN A 57 -4.87 -7.31 -3.49
CA ASN A 57 -4.84 -7.39 -4.95
C ASN A 57 -3.53 -7.93 -5.46
N TYR A 58 -2.46 -7.51 -4.85
CA TYR A 58 -1.15 -7.96 -5.24
C TYR A 58 -1.04 -9.48 -5.08
N LYS A 59 -1.49 -9.95 -3.95
CA LYS A 59 -1.44 -11.37 -3.67
C LYS A 59 -2.27 -12.17 -4.64
N ARG A 60 -3.45 -11.68 -4.93
CA ARG A 60 -4.31 -12.36 -5.87
C ARG A 60 -3.68 -12.51 -7.22
N GLY A 61 -3.10 -11.43 -7.70
CA GLY A 61 -2.42 -11.47 -8.96
C GLY A 61 -1.35 -12.52 -8.97
N ASN A 62 -0.70 -12.68 -7.86
CA ASN A 62 0.40 -13.61 -7.74
C ASN A 62 -0.04 -15.05 -7.81
N GLU A 63 -1.21 -15.30 -7.31
CA GLU A 63 -1.70 -16.67 -7.27
C GLU A 63 -2.14 -17.20 -8.60
N ARG A 64 -2.36 -16.30 -9.52
CA ARG A 64 -2.78 -16.73 -10.84
C ARG A 64 -1.58 -17.03 -11.70
#